data_4c51ad6565b43552b42a04b706b723e7
#
_entry.id   4c51ad6565b43552b42a04b706b723e7
#
_cell.length_a   1.000
_cell.length_b   1.000
_cell.length_c   1.000
_cell.angle_alpha   90.00
_cell.angle_beta   90.00
_cell.angle_gamma   90.00
#
_symmetry.space_group_name_H-M   'P 1'
#
loop_
_entity.id
_entity.type
_entity.pdbx_description
1 polymer ?
#
loop_
_entity_poly.entity_id
_entity_poly.type
_entity_poly.pdbx_seq_one_letter_code
_entity_poly.pdbx_strand_id
1 'polypeptide(L)'
;MASEAGLTVDEDGFRTLMAEQRKRAKDDAQARKHAHADLTVYKELLDRGATEFTGFDELVSEAHVLALIVDGVRVPVAKAGQDIEVILDRSPLYAESGGQIADIGSLTAPGLEAKVNDVQKIAKKVWTHKVTVKKGEITEGDVVLAHVDAEWRKGATQGHSGTHMVHAALRQVLGPNAVQAGSLNKPGYLRFDFSWQGALSDSQKQDIEALTNEAVASNYAVNTFVTDLDKAKAMGAMALFGENYGDEVRVVEIGGPFSMELCGGTHVGSSAQIGQVTLLGEQSVGSGIRRVEAYVGLDSYRYLAKERALLAGLSSSLKVPSEEVPARVEALVERLKVAEKELEQTKAKAVLASAGEYVAKAKRIGSVLVIAEPAPAGVGGNDLRSLVTDIKGRLGSEPAVVALLGDVDGKVPFVVASSKAAQGLGVKAGELVASFGPKIGGRGGGKPDMAQGSGSDSAGIPAALDAIRDRVGELAGGS
;
A
#
# COMPACT_ATOMS: atom_id res chain seq x y z
N MET A 1 -20.85 3.52 -1.48
CA MET A 1 -19.88 2.55 -0.89
C MET A 1 -19.36 3.00 0.49
N ALA A 2 -18.63 4.11 0.66
CA ALA A 2 -18.16 4.50 2.02
C ALA A 2 -19.32 4.84 2.97
N SER A 3 -20.29 5.64 2.53
CA SER A 3 -21.50 5.99 3.32
C SER A 3 -22.39 4.78 3.62
N GLU A 4 -22.46 3.79 2.75
CA GLU A 4 -23.21 2.53 2.97
C GLU A 4 -22.51 1.64 4.03
N ALA A 5 -21.19 1.80 4.18
CA ALA A 5 -20.40 1.12 5.23
C ALA A 5 -20.33 1.93 6.54
N GLY A 6 -21.06 3.05 6.65
CA GLY A 6 -21.04 3.94 7.83
C GLY A 6 -19.73 4.71 8.03
N LEU A 7 -18.89 4.80 6.98
CA LEU A 7 -17.62 5.52 7.00
C LEU A 7 -17.79 6.92 6.40
N THR A 8 -17.13 7.89 7.00
CA THR A 8 -17.01 9.24 6.45
C THR A 8 -15.68 9.39 5.73
N VAL A 9 -15.70 9.98 4.54
CA VAL A 9 -14.50 10.29 3.75
C VAL A 9 -14.20 11.78 3.92
N ASP A 10 -12.96 12.12 4.24
CA ASP A 10 -12.47 13.50 4.22
C ASP A 10 -12.26 13.94 2.76
N GLU A 11 -13.34 14.41 2.13
CA GLU A 11 -13.30 14.86 0.74
C GLU A 11 -12.44 16.12 0.55
N ASP A 12 -12.39 17.01 1.52
CA ASP A 12 -11.60 18.25 1.43
C ASP A 12 -10.11 17.95 1.57
N GLY A 13 -9.73 17.06 2.48
CA GLY A 13 -8.36 16.51 2.59
C GLY A 13 -7.93 15.80 1.30
N PHE A 14 -8.79 14.96 0.72
CA PHE A 14 -8.54 14.32 -0.56
C PHE A 14 -8.35 15.32 -1.71
N ARG A 15 -9.21 16.33 -1.82
CA ARG A 15 -9.10 17.39 -2.85
C ARG A 15 -7.78 18.17 -2.72
N THR A 16 -7.38 18.47 -1.48
CA THR A 16 -6.13 19.17 -1.18
C THR A 16 -4.93 18.35 -1.61
N LEU A 17 -4.86 17.07 -1.21
CA LEU A 17 -3.78 16.15 -1.59
C LEU A 17 -3.72 15.93 -3.11
N MET A 18 -4.87 15.83 -3.78
CA MET A 18 -4.93 15.72 -5.24
C MET A 18 -4.48 16.99 -5.96
N ALA A 19 -4.77 18.17 -5.40
CA ALA A 19 -4.28 19.44 -5.94
C ALA A 19 -2.75 19.56 -5.80
N GLU A 20 -2.20 19.16 -4.65
CA GLU A 20 -0.74 19.08 -4.43
C GLU A 20 -0.06 18.08 -5.37
N GLN A 21 -0.66 16.92 -5.57
CA GLN A 21 -0.14 15.91 -6.49
C GLN A 21 -0.14 16.41 -7.94
N ARG A 22 -1.22 17.08 -8.38
CA ARG A 22 -1.30 17.72 -9.71
C ARG A 22 -0.26 18.82 -9.87
N LYS A 23 -0.02 19.62 -8.81
CA LYS A 23 1.00 20.66 -8.81
C LYS A 23 2.39 20.04 -8.95
N ARG A 24 2.74 19.03 -8.15
CA ARG A 24 4.01 18.30 -8.24
C ARG A 24 4.23 17.69 -9.62
N ALA A 25 3.20 17.05 -10.21
CA ALA A 25 3.28 16.50 -11.55
C ALA A 25 3.48 17.58 -12.62
N LYS A 26 2.85 18.76 -12.46
CA LYS A 26 3.02 19.90 -13.36
C LYS A 26 4.40 20.54 -13.23
N ASP A 27 4.90 20.68 -12.00
CA ASP A 27 6.22 21.24 -11.71
C ASP A 27 7.33 20.31 -12.25
N ASP A 28 7.17 18.99 -12.08
CA ASP A 28 8.07 17.97 -12.65
C ASP A 28 8.02 17.99 -14.20
N ALA A 29 6.85 18.09 -14.79
CA ALA A 29 6.69 18.22 -16.23
C ALA A 29 7.28 19.53 -16.77
N GLN A 30 7.19 20.63 -16.00
CA GLN A 30 7.84 21.89 -16.35
C GLN A 30 9.37 21.82 -16.19
N ALA A 31 9.87 21.20 -15.12
CA ALA A 31 11.29 20.96 -14.91
C ALA A 31 11.87 20.12 -16.06
N ARG A 32 11.16 19.08 -16.51
CA ARG A 32 11.53 18.29 -17.70
C ARG A 32 11.49 19.12 -19.00
N LYS A 33 10.51 20.03 -19.15
CA LYS A 33 10.47 20.95 -20.30
C LYS A 33 11.61 21.97 -20.27
N HIS A 34 12.03 22.45 -19.12
CA HIS A 34 13.20 23.32 -18.98
C HIS A 34 14.53 22.57 -19.18
N ALA A 35 14.60 21.29 -18.83
CA ALA A 35 15.73 20.41 -19.19
C ALA A 35 15.79 20.12 -20.70
N HIS A 36 14.70 20.32 -21.45
CA HIS A 36 14.69 20.35 -22.91
C HIS A 36 15.06 21.74 -23.48
N ALA A 37 15.53 22.67 -22.66
CA ALA A 37 15.52 24.09 -22.98
C ALA A 37 16.65 24.57 -23.87
N ASP A 38 17.66 23.80 -24.22
CA ASP A 38 18.58 24.29 -25.26
C ASP A 38 19.10 23.19 -26.18
N LEU A 39 18.24 22.77 -27.12
CA LEU A 39 18.65 21.90 -28.22
C LEU A 39 19.76 22.53 -29.10
N THR A 40 20.06 23.80 -28.92
CA THR A 40 21.10 24.52 -29.67
C THR A 40 22.47 23.90 -29.42
N VAL A 41 22.77 23.48 -28.20
CA VAL A 41 24.01 22.79 -27.82
C VAL A 41 24.20 21.47 -28.57
N TYR A 42 23.08 20.76 -28.85
CA TYR A 42 23.09 19.46 -29.52
C TYR A 42 22.91 19.57 -31.05
N LYS A 43 22.62 20.77 -31.59
CA LYS A 43 22.27 20.94 -33.01
C LYS A 43 23.33 20.40 -33.94
N GLU A 44 24.60 20.78 -33.75
CA GLU A 44 25.69 20.26 -34.54
C GLU A 44 25.87 18.76 -34.45
N LEU A 45 25.61 18.19 -33.27
CA LEU A 45 25.71 16.75 -33.03
C LEU A 45 24.58 15.99 -33.72
N LEU A 46 23.36 16.54 -33.72
CA LEU A 46 22.22 15.99 -34.45
C LEU A 46 22.43 16.02 -35.98
N ASP A 47 23.14 17.03 -36.48
CA ASP A 47 23.49 17.15 -37.90
C ASP A 47 24.62 16.19 -38.32
N ARG A 48 25.50 15.77 -37.39
CA ARG A 48 26.54 14.75 -37.64
C ARG A 48 25.96 13.33 -37.79
N GLY A 49 24.79 13.05 -37.24
CA GLY A 49 24.13 11.75 -37.32
C GLY A 49 23.70 11.17 -35.95
N ALA A 50 23.33 9.91 -35.96
CA ALA A 50 22.93 9.20 -34.77
C ALA A 50 24.14 8.53 -34.06
N THR A 51 24.11 8.43 -32.74
CA THR A 51 25.03 7.57 -32.00
C THR A 51 24.84 6.12 -32.45
N GLU A 52 25.92 5.44 -32.82
CA GLU A 52 25.87 4.00 -33.12
C GLU A 52 25.71 3.19 -31.83
N PHE A 53 24.64 2.40 -31.72
CA PHE A 53 24.43 1.51 -30.56
C PHE A 53 25.06 0.14 -30.86
N THR A 54 26.11 -0.20 -30.12
CA THR A 54 26.80 -1.51 -30.21
C THR A 54 26.35 -2.50 -29.15
N GLY A 55 25.55 -2.08 -28.18
CA GLY A 55 25.22 -2.80 -26.97
C GLY A 55 24.21 -3.96 -27.13
N PHE A 56 23.83 -4.33 -28.36
CA PHE A 56 23.17 -5.61 -28.60
C PHE A 56 24.16 -6.78 -28.54
N ASP A 57 25.39 -6.55 -28.96
CA ASP A 57 26.41 -7.59 -29.12
C ASP A 57 27.62 -7.37 -28.18
N GLU A 58 27.86 -6.14 -27.74
CA GLU A 58 29.04 -5.77 -26.98
C GLU A 58 28.67 -5.17 -25.61
N LEU A 59 29.49 -5.44 -24.61
CA LEU A 59 29.43 -4.78 -23.29
C LEU A 59 30.56 -3.76 -23.11
N VAL A 60 31.51 -3.73 -24.03
CA VAL A 60 32.62 -2.78 -24.05
C VAL A 60 32.86 -2.33 -25.47
N SER A 61 32.95 -1.02 -25.70
CA SER A 61 33.29 -0.47 -27.01
C SER A 61 34.28 0.68 -26.85
N GLU A 62 35.22 0.78 -27.77
CA GLU A 62 36.02 1.99 -27.96
C GLU A 62 35.17 3.07 -28.65
N ALA A 63 35.18 4.27 -28.12
CA ALA A 63 34.38 5.39 -28.60
C ALA A 63 35.14 6.72 -28.57
N HIS A 64 34.77 7.64 -29.49
CA HIS A 64 35.29 8.98 -29.48
C HIS A 64 34.33 9.93 -28.76
N VAL A 65 34.90 10.80 -27.92
CA VAL A 65 34.17 11.88 -27.24
C VAL A 65 33.87 12.99 -28.24
N LEU A 66 32.60 13.13 -28.61
CA LEU A 66 32.16 14.16 -29.58
C LEU A 66 31.87 15.51 -28.91
N ALA A 67 31.43 15.52 -27.69
CA ALA A 67 31.17 16.72 -26.90
C ALA A 67 31.10 16.41 -25.41
N LEU A 68 31.41 17.43 -24.61
CA LEU A 68 31.21 17.48 -23.15
C LEU A 68 30.29 18.66 -22.82
N ILE A 69 29.30 18.42 -21.95
CA ILE A 69 28.34 19.44 -21.55
C ILE A 69 28.30 19.50 -20.01
N VAL A 70 28.51 20.69 -19.48
CA VAL A 70 28.42 20.99 -18.03
C VAL A 70 27.38 22.09 -17.86
N ASP A 71 26.36 21.83 -17.03
CA ASP A 71 25.28 22.79 -16.78
C ASP A 71 24.63 23.38 -18.05
N GLY A 72 24.49 22.54 -19.10
CA GLY A 72 23.90 22.94 -20.37
C GLY A 72 24.86 23.71 -21.30
N VAL A 73 26.12 23.83 -20.96
CA VAL A 73 27.13 24.51 -21.76
C VAL A 73 28.20 23.54 -22.25
N ARG A 74 28.51 23.57 -23.54
CA ARG A 74 29.60 22.77 -24.13
C ARG A 74 30.96 23.27 -23.64
N VAL A 75 31.75 22.35 -23.14
CA VAL A 75 33.10 22.61 -22.61
C VAL A 75 34.13 21.72 -23.32
N PRO A 76 35.36 22.19 -23.52
CA PRO A 76 36.40 21.37 -24.17
C PRO A 76 36.99 20.30 -23.25
N VAL A 77 36.92 20.47 -21.94
CA VAL A 77 37.49 19.56 -20.94
C VAL A 77 36.67 19.56 -19.65
N ALA A 78 36.59 18.39 -19.01
CA ALA A 78 36.02 18.24 -17.69
C ALA A 78 36.97 17.44 -16.78
N LYS A 79 36.94 17.73 -15.47
CA LYS A 79 37.91 17.24 -14.48
C LYS A 79 37.25 16.43 -13.35
N ALA A 80 38.06 15.69 -12.64
CA ALA A 80 37.63 14.94 -11.47
C ALA A 80 36.78 15.77 -10.50
N GLY A 81 35.66 15.19 -10.07
CA GLY A 81 34.65 15.80 -9.18
C GLY A 81 33.50 16.48 -9.92
N GLN A 82 33.52 16.60 -11.24
CA GLN A 82 32.44 17.20 -12.03
C GLN A 82 31.43 16.14 -12.48
N ASP A 83 30.15 16.54 -12.47
CA ASP A 83 29.07 15.83 -13.14
C ASP A 83 28.84 16.49 -14.50
N ILE A 84 28.83 15.68 -15.55
CA ILE A 84 28.83 16.14 -16.93
C ILE A 84 27.93 15.27 -17.80
N GLU A 85 27.57 15.75 -18.97
CA GLU A 85 27.05 14.94 -20.06
C GLU A 85 28.15 14.70 -21.10
N VAL A 86 28.33 13.44 -21.45
CA VAL A 86 29.28 13.01 -22.48
C VAL A 86 28.53 12.48 -23.69
N ILE A 87 28.82 12.98 -24.86
CA ILE A 87 28.29 12.48 -26.12
C ILE A 87 29.40 11.71 -26.82
N LEU A 88 29.08 10.46 -27.20
CA LEU A 88 29.97 9.55 -27.90
C LEU A 88 29.49 9.32 -29.33
N ASP A 89 30.41 8.99 -30.24
CA ASP A 89 30.09 8.56 -31.61
C ASP A 89 29.39 7.20 -31.63
N ARG A 90 29.82 6.30 -30.74
CA ARG A 90 29.22 4.96 -30.52
C ARG A 90 29.20 4.60 -29.06
N SER A 91 28.26 3.73 -28.64
CA SER A 91 28.13 3.33 -27.25
C SER A 91 27.50 1.95 -27.08
N PRO A 92 28.04 1.11 -26.15
CA PRO A 92 27.43 -0.14 -25.77
C PRO A 92 26.35 0.05 -24.68
N LEU A 93 26.27 1.24 -24.07
CA LEU A 93 25.35 1.56 -22.98
C LEU A 93 23.95 1.85 -23.51
N TYR A 94 22.94 1.13 -23.08
CA TYR A 94 21.55 1.32 -23.52
C TYR A 94 20.98 2.61 -22.95
N ALA A 95 20.41 3.45 -23.82
CA ALA A 95 19.69 4.65 -23.39
C ALA A 95 18.22 4.31 -23.11
N GLU A 96 17.69 4.84 -22.01
CA GLU A 96 16.30 4.60 -21.54
C GLU A 96 15.30 4.74 -22.69
N SER A 97 14.57 3.68 -22.97
CA SER A 97 13.59 3.60 -24.06
C SER A 97 12.71 2.37 -23.92
N GLY A 98 11.48 2.43 -24.44
CA GLY A 98 10.60 1.26 -24.53
C GLY A 98 10.28 0.60 -23.18
N GLY A 99 10.30 1.35 -22.09
CA GLY A 99 10.10 0.85 -20.75
C GLY A 99 11.32 0.21 -20.08
N GLN A 100 12.42 -0.02 -20.80
CA GLN A 100 13.68 -0.45 -20.21
C GLN A 100 14.47 0.78 -19.72
N ILE A 101 14.92 0.72 -18.45
CA ILE A 101 15.78 1.78 -17.89
C ILE A 101 17.14 1.81 -18.58
N ALA A 102 17.83 2.95 -18.45
CA ALA A 102 19.20 3.11 -18.94
C ALA A 102 20.17 2.14 -18.27
N ASP A 103 21.25 1.84 -18.98
CA ASP A 103 22.40 1.22 -18.35
C ASP A 103 23.19 2.18 -17.49
N ILE A 104 23.92 1.61 -16.57
CA ILE A 104 25.01 2.24 -15.84
C ILE A 104 26.33 1.59 -16.25
N GLY A 105 27.46 2.26 -15.95
CA GLY A 105 28.74 1.73 -16.32
C GLY A 105 29.89 2.71 -16.08
N SER A 106 30.89 2.67 -16.94
CA SER A 106 32.06 3.55 -16.83
C SER A 106 32.66 3.93 -18.18
N LEU A 107 33.31 5.08 -18.21
CA LEU A 107 34.21 5.49 -19.29
C LEU A 107 35.65 5.48 -18.73
N THR A 108 36.55 4.81 -19.40
CA THR A 108 37.95 4.71 -18.99
C THR A 108 38.93 5.03 -20.13
N ALA A 109 40.04 5.67 -19.77
CA ALA A 109 41.22 5.85 -20.62
C ALA A 109 42.48 5.94 -19.74
N PRO A 110 43.70 5.95 -20.27
CA PRO A 110 44.90 6.12 -19.46
C PRO A 110 44.81 7.35 -18.57
N GLY A 111 44.73 7.14 -17.23
CA GLY A 111 44.60 8.22 -16.25
C GLY A 111 43.16 8.73 -16.00
N LEU A 112 42.18 8.29 -16.76
CA LEU A 112 40.76 8.66 -16.64
C LEU A 112 39.94 7.51 -16.06
N GLU A 113 39.12 7.81 -15.04
CA GLU A 113 38.02 6.97 -14.55
C GLU A 113 36.78 7.85 -14.39
N ALA A 114 35.71 7.52 -15.10
CA ALA A 114 34.43 8.23 -15.02
C ALA A 114 33.28 7.26 -14.93
N LYS A 115 32.34 7.51 -14.02
CA LYS A 115 31.16 6.66 -13.78
C LYS A 115 30.01 7.15 -14.63
N VAL A 116 29.40 6.27 -15.42
CA VAL A 116 28.12 6.53 -16.10
C VAL A 116 26.98 6.18 -15.17
N ASN A 117 26.14 7.15 -14.88
CA ASN A 117 25.01 7.01 -13.95
C ASN A 117 23.66 6.85 -14.67
N ASP A 118 23.56 7.35 -15.91
CA ASP A 118 22.33 7.35 -16.71
C ASP A 118 22.68 7.60 -18.20
N VAL A 119 21.82 7.13 -19.10
CA VAL A 119 21.95 7.37 -20.54
C VAL A 119 20.58 7.72 -21.13
N GLN A 120 20.50 8.86 -21.82
CA GLN A 120 19.27 9.37 -22.40
C GLN A 120 19.42 9.64 -23.90
N LYS A 121 18.30 9.76 -24.62
CA LYS A 121 18.30 10.06 -26.07
C LYS A 121 17.83 11.49 -26.31
N ILE A 122 18.63 12.26 -27.04
CA ILE A 122 18.25 13.57 -27.54
C ILE A 122 17.71 13.42 -28.96
N ALA A 123 16.49 13.91 -29.19
CA ALA A 123 15.76 13.80 -30.44
C ALA A 123 15.74 12.38 -31.06
N LYS A 124 15.73 11.33 -30.20
CA LYS A 124 15.79 9.91 -30.57
C LYS A 124 17.03 9.47 -31.37
N LYS A 125 18.06 10.33 -31.50
CA LYS A 125 19.24 10.11 -32.34
C LYS A 125 20.56 10.12 -31.58
N VAL A 126 20.83 11.16 -30.83
CA VAL A 126 22.09 11.35 -30.10
C VAL A 126 21.93 10.87 -28.67
N TRP A 127 22.89 10.08 -28.18
CA TRP A 127 22.86 9.56 -26.82
C TRP A 127 23.76 10.41 -25.94
N THR A 128 23.20 10.87 -24.82
CA THR A 128 23.90 11.62 -23.78
C THR A 128 24.08 10.72 -22.56
N HIS A 129 25.34 10.62 -22.13
CA HIS A 129 25.74 9.84 -20.97
C HIS A 129 25.93 10.78 -19.80
N LYS A 130 25.15 10.67 -18.74
CA LYS A 130 25.35 11.42 -17.49
C LYS A 130 26.46 10.77 -16.69
N VAL A 131 27.55 11.48 -16.55
CA VAL A 131 28.84 10.96 -16.10
C VAL A 131 29.36 11.77 -14.92
N THR A 132 29.85 11.10 -13.88
CA THR A 132 30.66 11.70 -12.82
C THR A 132 32.13 11.35 -13.06
N VAL A 133 32.96 12.33 -13.30
CA VAL A 133 34.42 12.13 -13.43
C VAL A 133 35.00 11.83 -12.07
N LYS A 134 35.53 10.61 -11.86
CA LYS A 134 36.08 10.17 -10.58
C LYS A 134 37.58 10.47 -10.47
N LYS A 135 38.31 10.36 -11.58
CA LYS A 135 39.76 10.59 -11.62
C LYS A 135 40.19 11.09 -12.96
N GLY A 136 41.17 11.97 -12.98
CA GLY A 136 41.74 12.53 -14.19
C GLY A 136 40.90 13.62 -14.83
N GLU A 137 41.01 13.73 -16.12
CA GLU A 137 40.24 14.66 -16.97
C GLU A 137 39.82 13.97 -18.25
N ILE A 138 38.73 14.43 -18.83
CA ILE A 138 38.22 14.00 -20.13
C ILE A 138 38.13 15.22 -21.06
N THR A 139 38.56 15.07 -22.30
CA THR A 139 38.61 16.13 -23.28
C THR A 139 37.81 15.76 -24.52
N GLU A 140 37.23 16.74 -25.18
CA GLU A 140 36.58 16.53 -26.48
C GLU A 140 37.61 16.02 -27.51
N GLY A 141 37.27 14.93 -28.20
CA GLY A 141 38.18 14.24 -29.14
C GLY A 141 38.92 13.06 -28.51
N ASP A 142 38.88 12.89 -27.21
CA ASP A 142 39.48 11.71 -26.55
C ASP A 142 38.88 10.42 -27.05
N VAL A 143 39.68 9.35 -27.01
CA VAL A 143 39.24 7.99 -27.19
C VAL A 143 39.08 7.34 -25.82
N VAL A 144 37.92 6.81 -25.56
CA VAL A 144 37.55 6.16 -24.29
C VAL A 144 37.06 4.74 -24.53
N LEU A 145 37.26 3.87 -23.56
CA LEU A 145 36.54 2.59 -23.47
C LEU A 145 35.27 2.80 -22.65
N ALA A 146 34.13 2.62 -23.29
CA ALA A 146 32.82 2.64 -22.65
C ALA A 146 32.45 1.22 -22.21
N HIS A 147 32.24 1.04 -20.91
CA HIS A 147 31.92 -0.25 -20.30
C HIS A 147 30.50 -0.22 -19.74
N VAL A 148 29.71 -1.23 -20.05
CA VAL A 148 28.43 -1.50 -19.41
C VAL A 148 28.66 -2.28 -18.11
N ASP A 149 27.93 -1.95 -17.04
CA ASP A 149 27.83 -2.80 -15.88
C ASP A 149 27.10 -4.10 -16.27
N ALA A 150 27.84 -5.20 -16.32
CA ALA A 150 27.34 -6.49 -16.82
C ALA A 150 26.20 -7.06 -15.97
N GLU A 151 26.27 -6.91 -14.64
CA GLU A 151 25.20 -7.41 -13.75
C GLU A 151 23.94 -6.55 -13.86
N TRP A 152 24.08 -5.23 -13.99
CA TRP A 152 22.96 -4.34 -14.23
C TRP A 152 22.26 -4.66 -15.56
N ARG A 153 23.02 -4.75 -16.67
CA ARG A 153 22.52 -5.13 -17.99
C ARG A 153 21.81 -6.49 -17.96
N LYS A 154 22.44 -7.48 -17.35
CA LYS A 154 21.84 -8.81 -17.19
C LYS A 154 20.48 -8.74 -16.49
N GLY A 155 20.41 -8.02 -15.37
CA GLY A 155 19.15 -7.84 -14.67
C GLY A 155 18.09 -7.09 -15.49
N ALA A 156 18.51 -6.05 -16.23
CA ALA A 156 17.61 -5.30 -17.11
C ALA A 156 17.07 -6.14 -18.27
N THR A 157 17.93 -6.96 -18.91
CA THR A 157 17.52 -7.89 -19.98
C THR A 157 16.60 -8.99 -19.47
N GLN A 158 16.83 -9.50 -18.25
CA GLN A 158 15.93 -10.46 -17.59
C GLN A 158 14.55 -9.83 -17.37
N GLY A 159 14.48 -8.60 -16.81
CA GLY A 159 13.25 -7.87 -16.61
C GLY A 159 12.50 -7.62 -17.91
N HIS A 160 13.20 -7.19 -18.96
CA HIS A 160 12.57 -6.89 -20.25
C HIS A 160 12.06 -8.14 -20.95
N SER A 161 12.85 -9.19 -21.02
CA SER A 161 12.40 -10.47 -21.60
C SER A 161 11.29 -11.09 -20.77
N GLY A 162 11.34 -10.98 -19.44
CA GLY A 162 10.25 -11.37 -18.53
C GLY A 162 8.94 -10.63 -18.83
N THR A 163 9.02 -9.35 -19.20
CA THR A 163 7.85 -8.57 -19.62
C THR A 163 7.18 -9.14 -20.86
N HIS A 164 7.94 -9.56 -21.87
CA HIS A 164 7.40 -10.24 -23.06
C HIS A 164 6.72 -11.57 -22.69
N MET A 165 7.30 -12.34 -21.76
CA MET A 165 6.69 -13.59 -21.28
C MET A 165 5.36 -13.33 -20.55
N VAL A 166 5.34 -12.37 -19.62
CA VAL A 166 4.13 -11.97 -18.90
C VAL A 166 3.05 -11.43 -19.85
N HIS A 167 3.42 -10.63 -20.85
CA HIS A 167 2.50 -10.11 -21.83
C HIS A 167 1.86 -11.24 -22.67
N ALA A 168 2.68 -12.18 -23.14
CA ALA A 168 2.18 -13.35 -23.87
C ALA A 168 1.24 -14.20 -23.02
N ALA A 169 1.58 -14.46 -21.76
CA ALA A 169 0.74 -15.19 -20.81
C ALA A 169 -0.59 -14.46 -20.52
N LEU A 170 -0.54 -13.13 -20.28
CA LEU A 170 -1.74 -12.30 -20.13
C LEU A 170 -2.70 -12.44 -21.34
N ARG A 171 -2.16 -12.40 -22.55
CA ARG A 171 -2.96 -12.55 -23.78
C ARG A 171 -3.52 -13.94 -23.97
N GLN A 172 -2.83 -14.97 -23.56
CA GLN A 172 -3.35 -16.35 -23.63
C GLN A 172 -4.46 -16.58 -22.61
N VAL A 173 -4.33 -16.06 -21.39
CA VAL A 173 -5.33 -16.25 -20.32
C VAL A 173 -6.54 -15.31 -20.49
N LEU A 174 -6.31 -14.05 -20.85
CA LEU A 174 -7.35 -13.03 -20.90
C LEU A 174 -7.88 -12.77 -22.31
N GLY A 175 -7.12 -13.14 -23.34
CA GLY A 175 -7.45 -12.89 -24.74
C GLY A 175 -6.63 -11.74 -25.35
N PRO A 176 -6.78 -11.54 -26.69
CA PRO A 176 -5.95 -10.64 -27.48
C PRO A 176 -6.10 -9.15 -27.12
N ASN A 177 -7.12 -8.78 -26.37
CA ASN A 177 -7.39 -7.39 -25.96
C ASN A 177 -6.54 -6.95 -24.75
N ALA A 178 -5.81 -7.85 -24.08
CA ALA A 178 -4.85 -7.52 -23.06
C ALA A 178 -3.57 -6.91 -23.70
N VAL A 179 -3.69 -5.67 -24.16
CA VAL A 179 -2.65 -4.95 -24.91
C VAL A 179 -1.86 -4.05 -23.97
N GLN A 180 -0.54 -3.95 -24.18
CA GLN A 180 0.34 -3.07 -23.42
C GLN A 180 -0.12 -1.61 -23.49
N ALA A 181 -0.22 -0.99 -22.30
CA ALA A 181 -0.44 0.45 -22.13
C ALA A 181 0.82 1.16 -21.58
N GLY A 182 1.72 0.42 -20.96
CA GLY A 182 3.00 0.89 -20.47
C GLY A 182 3.82 -0.21 -19.84
N SER A 183 5.12 0.02 -19.67
CA SER A 183 6.02 -0.91 -18.97
C SER A 183 7.16 -0.19 -18.26
N LEU A 184 7.77 -0.88 -17.30
CA LEU A 184 9.02 -0.48 -16.67
C LEU A 184 9.82 -1.74 -16.35
N ASN A 185 11.01 -1.84 -16.91
CA ASN A 185 11.90 -2.99 -16.77
C ASN A 185 13.22 -2.52 -16.17
N LYS A 186 13.57 -3.06 -15.01
CA LYS A 186 14.82 -2.79 -14.30
C LYS A 186 15.39 -4.08 -13.73
N PRO A 187 16.65 -4.11 -13.29
CA PRO A 187 17.22 -5.31 -12.68
C PRO A 187 16.32 -5.91 -11.61
N GLY A 188 15.99 -7.18 -11.76
CA GLY A 188 15.20 -7.98 -10.82
C GLY A 188 13.70 -7.64 -10.75
N TYR A 189 13.20 -6.70 -11.56
CA TYR A 189 11.83 -6.24 -11.46
C TYR A 189 11.24 -5.83 -12.81
N LEU A 190 9.97 -6.13 -13.00
CA LEU A 190 9.17 -5.61 -14.10
C LEU A 190 7.83 -5.06 -13.59
N ARG A 191 7.32 -4.08 -14.32
CA ARG A 191 5.96 -3.56 -14.20
C ARG A 191 5.34 -3.52 -15.59
N PHE A 192 4.11 -4.01 -15.70
CA PHE A 192 3.40 -4.06 -16.96
C PHE A 192 1.98 -3.54 -16.80
N ASP A 193 1.66 -2.48 -17.53
CA ASP A 193 0.35 -1.86 -17.58
C ASP A 193 -0.37 -2.34 -18.86
N PHE A 194 -1.61 -2.81 -18.76
CA PHE A 194 -2.35 -3.37 -19.88
C PHE A 194 -3.83 -3.01 -19.85
N SER A 195 -4.45 -3.03 -21.03
CA SER A 195 -5.87 -2.75 -21.18
C SER A 195 -6.68 -3.95 -20.72
N TRP A 196 -7.51 -3.77 -19.68
CA TRP A 196 -8.42 -4.80 -19.18
C TRP A 196 -9.51 -4.21 -18.29
N GLN A 197 -10.72 -4.81 -18.36
CA GLN A 197 -11.87 -4.41 -17.57
C GLN A 197 -12.00 -5.30 -16.34
N GLY A 198 -12.00 -4.69 -15.15
CA GLY A 198 -12.13 -5.41 -13.89
C GLY A 198 -10.81 -5.97 -13.32
N ALA A 199 -10.86 -6.44 -12.09
CA ALA A 199 -9.73 -7.08 -11.42
C ALA A 199 -9.51 -8.51 -11.93
N LEU A 200 -8.28 -8.97 -11.92
CA LEU A 200 -7.97 -10.37 -12.18
C LEU A 200 -8.38 -11.23 -10.97
N SER A 201 -8.99 -12.37 -11.24
CA SER A 201 -9.22 -13.37 -10.19
C SER A 201 -7.89 -14.00 -9.74
N ASP A 202 -7.90 -14.61 -8.55
CA ASP A 202 -6.71 -15.31 -8.04
C ASP A 202 -6.30 -16.46 -8.97
N SER A 203 -7.26 -17.19 -9.56
CA SER A 203 -7.00 -18.22 -10.57
C SER A 203 -6.30 -17.63 -11.80
N GLN A 204 -6.81 -16.52 -12.35
CA GLN A 204 -6.17 -15.88 -13.52
C GLN A 204 -4.73 -15.43 -13.22
N LYS A 205 -4.47 -14.89 -12.01
CA LYS A 205 -3.11 -14.51 -11.60
C LYS A 205 -2.20 -15.73 -11.53
N GLN A 206 -2.68 -16.84 -10.95
CA GLN A 206 -1.95 -18.10 -10.89
C GLN A 206 -1.68 -18.68 -12.27
N ASP A 207 -2.66 -18.69 -13.16
CA ASP A 207 -2.54 -19.20 -14.53
C ASP A 207 -1.51 -18.38 -15.34
N ILE A 208 -1.52 -17.03 -15.18
CA ILE A 208 -0.55 -16.15 -15.84
C ILE A 208 0.86 -16.41 -15.32
N GLU A 209 1.04 -16.52 -14.01
CA GLU A 209 2.35 -16.81 -13.40
C GLU A 209 2.87 -18.20 -13.81
N ALA A 210 2.00 -19.21 -13.77
CA ALA A 210 2.34 -20.58 -14.16
C ALA A 210 2.77 -20.63 -15.63
N LEU A 211 1.96 -20.10 -16.54
CA LEU A 211 2.24 -20.08 -17.98
C LEU A 211 3.52 -19.30 -18.30
N THR A 212 3.75 -18.18 -17.59
CA THR A 212 5.01 -17.43 -17.72
C THR A 212 6.21 -18.29 -17.35
N ASN A 213 6.17 -18.98 -16.22
CA ASN A 213 7.29 -19.79 -15.75
C ASN A 213 7.46 -21.09 -16.54
N GLU A 214 6.40 -21.68 -17.08
CA GLU A 214 6.46 -22.80 -18.01
C GLU A 214 7.21 -22.40 -19.30
N ALA A 215 6.90 -21.22 -19.86
CA ALA A 215 7.61 -20.70 -21.02
C ALA A 215 9.07 -20.35 -20.72
N VAL A 216 9.38 -19.84 -19.53
CA VAL A 216 10.74 -19.64 -19.06
C VAL A 216 11.49 -20.98 -18.98
N ALA A 217 10.88 -21.99 -18.37
CA ALA A 217 11.48 -23.31 -18.21
C ALA A 217 11.66 -24.07 -19.53
N SER A 218 10.84 -23.75 -20.54
CA SER A 218 10.95 -24.34 -21.89
C SER A 218 12.21 -23.95 -22.64
N ASN A 219 13.01 -23.01 -22.12
CA ASN A 219 14.28 -22.57 -22.69
C ASN A 219 14.19 -22.17 -24.18
N TYR A 220 13.16 -21.42 -24.52
CA TYR A 220 12.97 -20.90 -25.89
C TYR A 220 14.14 -20.00 -26.30
N ALA A 221 14.61 -20.16 -27.54
CA ALA A 221 15.57 -19.22 -28.11
C ALA A 221 14.93 -17.84 -28.27
N VAL A 222 15.73 -16.79 -28.01
CA VAL A 222 15.36 -15.40 -28.30
C VAL A 222 16.03 -14.98 -29.57
N ASN A 223 15.23 -14.84 -30.64
CA ASN A 223 15.70 -14.43 -31.96
C ASN A 223 15.40 -12.94 -32.15
N THR A 224 16.38 -12.22 -32.67
CA THR A 224 16.20 -10.80 -33.02
C THR A 224 16.62 -10.55 -34.46
N PHE A 225 15.79 -9.84 -35.22
CA PHE A 225 16.09 -9.51 -36.60
C PHE A 225 15.43 -8.17 -36.99
N VAL A 226 15.99 -7.55 -38.03
CA VAL A 226 15.44 -6.31 -38.62
C VAL A 226 14.70 -6.67 -39.90
N THR A 227 13.53 -6.08 -40.11
CA THR A 227 12.72 -6.27 -41.30
C THR A 227 11.80 -5.07 -41.54
N ASP A 228 11.14 -5.02 -42.70
CA ASP A 228 10.14 -3.99 -42.99
C ASP A 228 8.93 -4.11 -42.06
N LEU A 229 8.35 -3.00 -41.67
CA LEU A 229 7.19 -2.95 -40.77
C LEU A 229 6.00 -3.80 -41.28
N ASP A 230 5.72 -3.76 -42.57
CA ASP A 230 4.60 -4.52 -43.16
C ASP A 230 4.89 -6.02 -43.15
N LYS A 231 6.13 -6.44 -43.38
CA LYS A 231 6.53 -7.84 -43.26
C LYS A 231 6.44 -8.32 -41.80
N ALA A 232 6.91 -7.50 -40.84
CA ALA A 232 6.79 -7.82 -39.43
C ALA A 232 5.32 -8.06 -39.01
N LYS A 233 4.41 -7.18 -39.42
CA LYS A 233 2.96 -7.34 -39.18
C LYS A 233 2.39 -8.58 -39.86
N ALA A 234 2.80 -8.87 -41.08
CA ALA A 234 2.36 -10.07 -41.81
C ALA A 234 2.83 -11.36 -41.12
N MET A 235 3.98 -11.36 -40.44
CA MET A 235 4.47 -12.46 -39.61
C MET A 235 3.72 -12.57 -38.27
N GLY A 236 2.87 -11.62 -37.93
CA GLY A 236 2.14 -11.60 -36.67
C GLY A 236 2.85 -10.86 -35.53
N ALA A 237 3.93 -10.11 -35.84
CA ALA A 237 4.61 -9.31 -34.85
C ALA A 237 3.71 -8.19 -34.33
N MET A 238 3.64 -8.09 -33.00
CA MET A 238 2.82 -7.09 -32.33
C MET A 238 3.54 -5.76 -32.30
N ALA A 239 2.86 -4.73 -32.80
CA ALA A 239 3.25 -3.34 -32.70
C ALA A 239 2.54 -2.69 -31.50
N LEU A 240 3.28 -1.99 -30.64
CA LEU A 240 2.69 -1.25 -29.53
C LEU A 240 1.86 -0.08 -30.04
N PHE A 241 0.70 0.10 -29.43
CA PHE A 241 -0.21 1.19 -29.81
C PHE A 241 0.41 2.55 -29.38
N GLY A 242 0.44 3.50 -30.34
CA GLY A 242 0.94 4.87 -30.09
C GLY A 242 2.44 5.07 -30.30
N GLU A 243 3.20 4.03 -30.66
CA GLU A 243 4.58 4.16 -31.11
C GLU A 243 4.65 4.48 -32.61
N ASN A 244 5.55 5.40 -32.95
CA ASN A 244 5.87 5.70 -34.34
C ASN A 244 7.08 4.88 -34.77
N TYR A 245 6.83 3.89 -35.61
CA TYR A 245 7.85 3.04 -36.21
C TYR A 245 8.32 3.62 -37.55
N GLY A 246 9.60 3.45 -37.86
CA GLY A 246 10.14 3.69 -39.21
C GLY A 246 9.73 2.57 -40.17
N ASP A 247 10.23 2.65 -41.40
CA ASP A 247 10.04 1.64 -42.43
C ASP A 247 10.71 0.31 -42.04
N GLU A 248 11.85 0.37 -41.37
CA GLU A 248 12.57 -0.77 -40.77
C GLU A 248 12.32 -0.86 -39.28
N VAL A 249 12.04 -2.07 -38.80
CA VAL A 249 11.72 -2.38 -37.41
C VAL A 249 12.50 -3.60 -36.93
N ARG A 250 12.87 -3.56 -35.65
CA ARG A 250 13.48 -4.73 -34.98
C ARG A 250 12.38 -5.58 -34.35
N VAL A 251 12.35 -6.85 -34.71
CA VAL A 251 11.48 -7.86 -34.15
C VAL A 251 12.24 -8.66 -33.10
N VAL A 252 11.59 -8.92 -31.98
CA VAL A 252 12.03 -9.86 -30.94
C VAL A 252 11.04 -11.01 -30.90
N GLU A 253 11.51 -12.21 -31.18
CA GLU A 253 10.76 -13.45 -31.18
C GLU A 253 11.26 -14.35 -30.04
N ILE A 254 10.36 -14.85 -29.21
CA ILE A 254 10.67 -15.77 -28.12
C ILE A 254 9.72 -16.96 -28.24
N GLY A 255 10.29 -18.15 -28.56
CA GLY A 255 9.51 -19.37 -28.73
C GLY A 255 8.54 -19.34 -29.91
N GLY A 256 8.93 -18.70 -31.02
CA GLY A 256 8.10 -18.60 -32.20
C GLY A 256 6.80 -17.82 -31.92
N PRO A 257 5.63 -18.48 -32.08
CA PRO A 257 4.34 -17.81 -31.91
C PRO A 257 3.99 -17.48 -30.45
N PHE A 258 4.80 -17.89 -29.47
CA PHE A 258 4.53 -17.58 -28.06
C PHE A 258 4.60 -16.07 -27.80
N SER A 259 5.70 -15.42 -28.21
CA SER A 259 5.85 -13.96 -28.18
C SER A 259 6.62 -13.48 -29.38
N MET A 260 6.04 -12.55 -30.15
CA MET A 260 6.68 -11.87 -31.27
C MET A 260 6.27 -10.41 -31.27
N GLU A 261 7.21 -9.51 -30.97
CA GLU A 261 6.91 -8.09 -30.73
C GLU A 261 7.94 -7.18 -31.39
N LEU A 262 7.52 -5.96 -31.78
CA LEU A 262 8.42 -4.91 -32.21
C LEU A 262 9.08 -4.33 -30.98
N CYS A 263 10.39 -4.53 -30.82
CA CYS A 263 11.11 -4.10 -29.62
C CYS A 263 12.55 -3.70 -29.89
N GLY A 264 12.94 -2.49 -29.44
CA GLY A 264 14.29 -1.95 -29.51
C GLY A 264 15.13 -2.17 -28.26
N GLY A 265 14.65 -2.94 -27.29
CA GLY A 265 15.35 -3.21 -26.03
C GLY A 265 16.40 -4.31 -26.12
N THR A 266 17.12 -4.48 -25.01
CA THR A 266 18.08 -5.59 -24.87
C THR A 266 17.40 -6.79 -24.23
N HIS A 267 17.75 -8.00 -24.69
CA HIS A 267 17.11 -9.25 -24.26
C HIS A 267 18.13 -10.32 -23.89
N VAL A 268 17.66 -11.34 -23.17
CA VAL A 268 18.44 -12.57 -22.92
C VAL A 268 18.54 -13.41 -24.19
N GLY A 269 19.51 -14.32 -24.23
CA GLY A 269 19.68 -15.24 -25.39
C GLY A 269 18.69 -16.40 -25.41
N SER A 270 18.12 -16.76 -24.25
CA SER A 270 17.06 -17.77 -24.14
C SER A 270 16.15 -17.49 -22.95
N SER A 271 14.89 -17.97 -23.00
CA SER A 271 13.91 -17.72 -21.95
C SER A 271 14.35 -18.23 -20.57
N ALA A 272 15.10 -19.32 -20.50
CA ALA A 272 15.63 -19.85 -19.23
C ALA A 272 16.57 -18.88 -18.50
N GLN A 273 17.24 -17.97 -19.22
CA GLN A 273 18.11 -16.96 -18.62
C GLN A 273 17.34 -15.86 -17.89
N ILE A 274 16.03 -15.74 -18.10
CA ILE A 274 15.14 -14.83 -17.33
C ILE A 274 15.17 -15.23 -15.85
N GLY A 275 15.21 -16.54 -15.59
CA GLY A 275 14.99 -17.08 -14.26
C GLY A 275 13.52 -17.02 -13.86
N GLN A 276 13.23 -17.34 -12.63
CA GLN A 276 11.86 -17.37 -12.12
C GLN A 276 11.21 -15.98 -12.14
N VAL A 277 9.94 -15.94 -12.49
CA VAL A 277 9.08 -14.75 -12.44
C VAL A 277 8.02 -14.96 -11.36
N THR A 278 7.90 -14.04 -10.41
CA THR A 278 6.88 -14.08 -9.35
C THR A 278 6.03 -12.82 -9.40
N LEU A 279 4.74 -12.98 -9.66
CA LEU A 279 3.79 -11.88 -9.63
C LEU A 279 3.58 -11.39 -8.19
N LEU A 280 3.75 -10.09 -7.96
CA LEU A 280 3.58 -9.47 -6.63
C LEU A 280 2.14 -9.07 -6.38
N GLY A 281 1.41 -8.75 -7.42
CA GLY A 281 0.03 -8.31 -7.34
C GLY A 281 -0.47 -7.69 -8.62
N GLU A 282 -1.76 -7.31 -8.58
CA GLU A 282 -2.45 -6.65 -9.66
C GLU A 282 -3.31 -5.51 -9.10
N GLN A 283 -3.32 -4.36 -9.80
CA GLN A 283 -4.08 -3.19 -9.35
C GLN A 283 -4.59 -2.35 -10.53
N SER A 284 -5.62 -1.53 -10.27
CA SER A 284 -6.08 -0.52 -11.22
C SER A 284 -5.18 0.71 -11.17
N VAL A 285 -4.79 1.23 -12.33
CA VAL A 285 -4.01 2.47 -12.45
C VAL A 285 -4.73 3.54 -13.27
N GLY A 286 -5.89 3.20 -13.84
CA GLY A 286 -6.73 4.10 -14.62
C GLY A 286 -8.00 3.40 -15.10
N SER A 287 -8.87 4.15 -15.76
CA SER A 287 -10.08 3.56 -16.34
C SER A 287 -9.71 2.57 -17.45
N GLY A 288 -10.04 1.30 -17.26
CA GLY A 288 -9.75 0.22 -18.23
C GLY A 288 -8.26 -0.14 -18.34
N ILE A 289 -7.41 0.33 -17.42
CA ILE A 289 -5.98 -0.03 -17.37
C ILE A 289 -5.68 -0.73 -16.04
N ARG A 290 -5.07 -1.89 -16.16
CA ARG A 290 -4.61 -2.72 -15.05
C ARG A 290 -3.08 -2.79 -15.06
N ARG A 291 -2.50 -3.01 -13.89
CA ARG A 291 -1.06 -3.12 -13.69
C ARG A 291 -0.75 -4.43 -13.00
N VAL A 292 0.21 -5.17 -13.53
CA VAL A 292 0.89 -6.25 -12.82
C VAL A 292 2.33 -5.85 -12.55
N GLU A 293 2.84 -6.30 -11.41
CA GLU A 293 4.23 -6.14 -11.01
C GLU A 293 4.80 -7.51 -10.69
N ALA A 294 6.07 -7.74 -11.04
CA ALA A 294 6.73 -9.00 -10.77
C ALA A 294 8.20 -8.82 -10.40
N TYR A 295 8.70 -9.70 -9.55
CA TYR A 295 10.13 -9.94 -9.39
C TYR A 295 10.60 -10.99 -10.41
N VAL A 296 11.87 -10.84 -10.84
CA VAL A 296 12.48 -11.66 -11.87
C VAL A 296 13.84 -12.20 -11.40
N GLY A 297 14.16 -13.42 -11.74
CA GLY A 297 15.45 -14.04 -11.47
C GLY A 297 15.76 -14.16 -9.97
N LEU A 298 16.91 -13.67 -9.54
CA LEU A 298 17.34 -13.79 -8.15
C LEU A 298 16.46 -13.01 -7.16
N ASP A 299 15.83 -11.92 -7.59
CA ASP A 299 14.94 -11.15 -6.70
C ASP A 299 13.62 -11.88 -6.48
N SER A 300 13.11 -12.61 -7.48
CA SER A 300 12.02 -13.57 -7.32
C SER A 300 12.37 -14.64 -6.28
N TYR A 301 13.55 -15.26 -6.40
CA TYR A 301 14.03 -16.25 -5.42
C TYR A 301 14.13 -15.66 -4.01
N ARG A 302 14.70 -14.46 -3.85
CA ARG A 302 14.83 -13.79 -2.55
C ARG A 302 13.47 -13.50 -1.91
N TYR A 303 12.53 -13.06 -2.73
CA TYR A 303 11.15 -12.82 -2.28
C TYR A 303 10.50 -14.10 -1.74
N LEU A 304 10.50 -15.18 -2.53
CA LEU A 304 9.93 -16.47 -2.12
C LEU A 304 10.67 -17.10 -0.93
N ALA A 305 11.99 -16.93 -0.84
CA ALA A 305 12.76 -17.37 0.33
C ALA A 305 12.33 -16.65 1.61
N LYS A 306 12.01 -15.33 1.51
CA LYS A 306 11.50 -14.56 2.63
C LYS A 306 10.09 -15.03 3.03
N GLU A 307 9.19 -15.25 2.09
CA GLU A 307 7.85 -15.79 2.37
C GLU A 307 7.93 -17.17 3.03
N ARG A 308 8.78 -18.06 2.53
CA ARG A 308 9.01 -19.37 3.13
C ARG A 308 9.55 -19.25 4.56
N ALA A 309 10.48 -18.33 4.83
CA ALA A 309 11.01 -18.11 6.17
C ALA A 309 9.92 -17.58 7.15
N LEU A 310 9.04 -16.69 6.69
CA LEU A 310 7.91 -16.20 7.48
C LEU A 310 6.94 -17.33 7.81
N LEU A 311 6.59 -18.16 6.82
CA LEU A 311 5.71 -19.32 7.02
C LEU A 311 6.33 -20.34 7.99
N ALA A 312 7.63 -20.63 7.86
CA ALA A 312 8.34 -21.49 8.79
C ALA A 312 8.35 -20.93 10.23
N GLY A 313 8.50 -19.62 10.38
CA GLY A 313 8.37 -18.94 11.68
C GLY A 313 7.00 -19.11 12.30
N LEU A 314 5.93 -18.93 11.52
CA LEU A 314 4.55 -19.15 11.96
C LEU A 314 4.30 -20.62 12.36
N SER A 315 4.73 -21.56 11.51
CA SER A 315 4.66 -23.01 11.75
C SER A 315 5.32 -23.39 13.09
N SER A 316 6.55 -22.88 13.32
CA SER A 316 7.28 -23.10 14.57
C SER A 316 6.55 -22.51 15.78
N SER A 317 6.04 -21.30 15.68
CA SER A 317 5.32 -20.62 16.78
C SER A 317 4.01 -21.32 17.13
N LEU A 318 3.29 -21.81 16.14
CA LEU A 318 2.02 -22.51 16.28
C LEU A 318 2.18 -24.01 16.55
N LYS A 319 3.41 -24.55 16.41
CA LYS A 319 3.77 -25.97 16.57
C LYS A 319 2.94 -26.90 15.70
N VAL A 320 2.75 -26.51 14.43
CA VAL A 320 2.05 -27.30 13.41
C VAL A 320 2.82 -27.26 12.10
N PRO A 321 2.68 -28.24 11.19
CA PRO A 321 3.19 -28.18 9.83
C PRO A 321 2.69 -26.95 9.08
N SER A 322 3.43 -26.49 8.07
CA SER A 322 3.09 -25.28 7.31
C SER A 322 1.70 -25.34 6.67
N GLU A 323 1.30 -26.51 6.19
CA GLU A 323 0.01 -26.77 5.56
C GLU A 323 -1.17 -26.61 6.53
N GLU A 324 -0.92 -26.82 7.83
CA GLU A 324 -1.94 -26.71 8.88
C GLU A 324 -2.04 -25.31 9.49
N VAL A 325 -1.11 -24.38 9.15
CA VAL A 325 -1.10 -23.03 9.70
C VAL A 325 -2.43 -22.29 9.50
N PRO A 326 -3.07 -22.28 8.32
CA PRO A 326 -4.35 -21.60 8.11
C PRO A 326 -5.44 -22.14 9.05
N ALA A 327 -5.63 -23.44 9.09
CA ALA A 327 -6.64 -24.07 9.95
C ALA A 327 -6.37 -23.81 11.45
N ARG A 328 -5.09 -23.78 11.86
CA ARG A 328 -4.72 -23.47 13.25
C ARG A 328 -5.04 -22.03 13.62
N VAL A 329 -4.80 -21.08 12.71
CA VAL A 329 -5.15 -19.66 12.91
C VAL A 329 -6.67 -19.51 13.05
N GLU A 330 -7.47 -20.13 12.18
CA GLU A 330 -8.94 -20.11 12.26
C GLU A 330 -9.43 -20.67 13.59
N ALA A 331 -8.88 -21.80 14.03
CA ALA A 331 -9.22 -22.39 15.31
C ALA A 331 -8.87 -21.48 16.50
N LEU A 332 -7.75 -20.74 16.44
CA LEU A 332 -7.37 -19.79 17.48
C LEU A 332 -8.30 -18.57 17.51
N VAL A 333 -8.71 -18.05 16.37
CA VAL A 333 -9.67 -16.93 16.28
C VAL A 333 -11.02 -17.33 16.86
N GLU A 334 -11.50 -18.53 16.54
CA GLU A 334 -12.78 -19.01 17.11
C GLU A 334 -12.69 -19.24 18.63
N ARG A 335 -11.60 -19.86 19.10
CA ARG A 335 -11.37 -20.02 20.56
C ARG A 335 -11.32 -18.68 21.29
N LEU A 336 -10.70 -17.66 20.68
CA LEU A 336 -10.65 -16.31 21.25
C LEU A 336 -12.06 -15.73 21.41
N LYS A 337 -12.90 -15.80 20.37
CA LYS A 337 -14.31 -15.34 20.43
C LYS A 337 -15.11 -16.04 21.54
N VAL A 338 -14.94 -17.36 21.67
CA VAL A 338 -15.61 -18.14 22.73
C VAL A 338 -15.13 -17.68 24.10
N ALA A 339 -13.81 -17.54 24.29
CA ALA A 339 -13.23 -17.11 25.57
C ALA A 339 -13.66 -15.69 25.97
N GLU A 340 -13.72 -14.76 25.02
CA GLU A 340 -14.20 -13.39 25.24
C GLU A 340 -15.67 -13.39 25.68
N LYS A 341 -16.53 -14.18 25.02
CA LYS A 341 -17.93 -14.33 25.38
C LYS A 341 -18.12 -14.95 26.78
N GLU A 342 -17.34 -15.99 27.10
CA GLU A 342 -17.37 -16.61 28.43
C GLU A 342 -16.89 -15.64 29.51
N LEU A 343 -15.88 -14.83 29.23
CA LEU A 343 -15.39 -13.79 30.14
C LEU A 343 -16.46 -12.73 30.39
N GLU A 344 -17.13 -12.24 29.35
CA GLU A 344 -18.26 -11.30 29.50
C GLU A 344 -19.40 -11.90 30.34
N GLN A 345 -19.80 -13.14 30.05
CA GLN A 345 -20.84 -13.80 30.82
C GLN A 345 -20.43 -14.01 32.30
N THR A 346 -19.18 -14.35 32.55
CA THR A 346 -18.64 -14.51 33.88
C THR A 346 -18.63 -13.20 34.65
N LYS A 347 -18.20 -12.09 34.00
CA LYS A 347 -18.27 -10.74 34.57
C LYS A 347 -19.71 -10.33 34.90
N ALA A 348 -20.63 -10.52 33.96
CA ALA A 348 -22.03 -10.19 34.16
C ALA A 348 -22.64 -10.99 35.34
N LYS A 349 -22.36 -12.29 35.46
CA LYS A 349 -22.79 -13.12 36.61
C LYS A 349 -22.18 -12.62 37.93
N ALA A 350 -20.90 -12.28 37.96
CA ALA A 350 -20.23 -11.73 39.14
C ALA A 350 -20.86 -10.40 39.58
N VAL A 351 -21.20 -9.54 38.64
CA VAL A 351 -21.91 -8.27 38.92
C VAL A 351 -23.27 -8.53 39.52
N LEU A 352 -24.08 -9.43 38.94
CA LEU A 352 -25.40 -9.76 39.47
C LEU A 352 -25.35 -10.44 40.86
N ALA A 353 -24.30 -11.23 41.13
CA ALA A 353 -24.11 -11.86 42.44
C ALA A 353 -23.97 -10.81 43.56
N SER A 354 -23.44 -9.63 43.29
CA SER A 354 -23.33 -8.54 44.27
C SER A 354 -24.66 -7.88 44.65
N ALA A 355 -25.76 -8.15 43.93
CA ALA A 355 -27.05 -7.51 44.14
C ALA A 355 -27.55 -7.68 45.60
N GLY A 356 -27.29 -8.83 46.24
CA GLY A 356 -27.65 -9.08 47.65
C GLY A 356 -26.96 -8.13 48.65
N GLU A 357 -25.71 -7.80 48.39
CA GLU A 357 -24.94 -6.85 49.23
C GLU A 357 -25.51 -5.41 49.13
N TYR A 358 -25.98 -5.02 47.94
CA TYR A 358 -26.61 -3.72 47.74
C TYR A 358 -28.00 -3.67 48.44
N VAL A 359 -28.78 -4.73 48.37
CA VAL A 359 -30.06 -4.81 49.09
C VAL A 359 -29.87 -4.64 50.62
N ALA A 360 -28.79 -5.24 51.17
CA ALA A 360 -28.45 -5.08 52.57
C ALA A 360 -28.08 -3.65 53.00
N LYS A 361 -27.63 -2.79 52.02
CA LYS A 361 -27.32 -1.38 52.25
C LYS A 361 -28.51 -0.44 52.11
N ALA A 362 -29.72 -0.97 51.85
CA ALA A 362 -30.92 -0.16 51.74
C ALA A 362 -31.19 0.63 53.03
N LYS A 363 -31.38 1.93 52.91
CA LYS A 363 -31.74 2.82 54.02
C LYS A 363 -33.14 3.37 53.79
N ARG A 364 -33.92 3.47 54.85
CA ARG A 364 -35.26 4.10 54.77
C ARG A 364 -35.12 5.61 54.94
N ILE A 365 -35.59 6.37 53.96
CA ILE A 365 -35.64 7.84 53.98
C ILE A 365 -37.14 8.21 53.80
N GLY A 366 -37.76 8.71 54.86
CA GLY A 366 -39.20 8.87 54.87
C GLY A 366 -39.92 7.53 54.67
N SER A 367 -40.83 7.48 53.68
CA SER A 367 -41.56 6.29 53.30
C SER A 367 -40.84 5.40 52.23
N VAL A 368 -39.68 5.79 51.73
CA VAL A 368 -38.98 5.17 50.59
C VAL A 368 -37.70 4.44 51.02
N LEU A 369 -37.46 3.21 50.53
CA LEU A 369 -36.17 2.54 50.62
C LEU A 369 -35.22 3.06 49.59
N VAL A 370 -34.04 3.50 49.98
CA VAL A 370 -33.04 4.13 49.10
C VAL A 370 -31.73 3.33 49.12
N ILE A 371 -31.29 2.94 47.95
CA ILE A 371 -29.96 2.41 47.69
C ILE A 371 -29.30 3.41 46.75
N ALA A 372 -28.42 4.22 47.27
CA ALA A 372 -27.60 5.19 46.48
C ALA A 372 -26.13 4.90 46.80
N GLU A 373 -25.49 4.09 45.98
CA GLU A 373 -24.17 3.53 46.24
C GLU A 373 -23.27 3.58 45.00
N PRO A 374 -21.94 3.59 45.17
CA PRO A 374 -21.05 3.35 44.03
C PRO A 374 -21.25 1.96 43.45
N ALA A 375 -21.19 1.84 42.14
CA ALA A 375 -21.20 0.56 41.42
C ALA A 375 -19.90 -0.21 41.64
N PRO A 376 -19.86 -1.51 41.37
CA PRO A 376 -18.61 -2.27 41.36
C PRO A 376 -17.64 -1.68 40.34
N ALA A 377 -16.33 -1.74 40.63
CA ALA A 377 -15.29 -1.17 39.73
C ALA A 377 -15.37 -1.78 38.32
N GLY A 378 -15.28 -0.93 37.32
CA GLY A 378 -15.26 -1.31 35.88
C GLY A 378 -16.60 -1.80 35.31
N VAL A 379 -17.71 -1.67 36.05
CA VAL A 379 -19.04 -2.07 35.57
C VAL A 379 -19.62 -0.99 34.66
N GLY A 380 -19.87 -1.34 33.41
CA GLY A 380 -20.40 -0.48 32.37
C GLY A 380 -21.91 -0.43 32.29
N GLY A 381 -22.46 0.37 31.38
CA GLY A 381 -23.87 0.75 31.32
C GLY A 381 -24.90 -0.39 31.27
N ASN A 382 -24.66 -1.43 30.47
CA ASN A 382 -25.59 -2.58 30.35
C ASN A 382 -25.60 -3.46 31.61
N ASP A 383 -24.42 -3.79 32.14
CA ASP A 383 -24.30 -4.59 33.34
C ASP A 383 -24.81 -3.84 34.54
N LEU A 384 -24.55 -2.53 34.64
CA LEU A 384 -25.06 -1.65 35.67
C LEU A 384 -26.60 -1.62 35.65
N ARG A 385 -27.20 -1.52 34.45
CA ARG A 385 -28.67 -1.56 34.29
C ARG A 385 -29.24 -2.89 34.73
N SER A 386 -28.59 -4.00 34.39
CA SER A 386 -29.02 -5.34 34.80
C SER A 386 -28.96 -5.49 36.33
N LEU A 387 -27.87 -5.01 36.93
CA LEU A 387 -27.69 -5.03 38.39
C LEU A 387 -28.79 -4.18 39.11
N VAL A 388 -29.02 -2.94 38.67
CA VAL A 388 -30.05 -2.07 39.23
C VAL A 388 -31.45 -2.68 39.09
N THR A 389 -31.73 -3.36 37.97
CA THR A 389 -32.99 -4.04 37.72
C THR A 389 -33.17 -5.22 38.67
N ASP A 390 -32.15 -6.05 38.90
CA ASP A 390 -32.16 -7.17 39.82
C ASP A 390 -32.32 -6.70 41.26
N ILE A 391 -31.57 -5.68 41.70
CA ILE A 391 -31.71 -5.07 43.04
C ILE A 391 -33.16 -4.56 43.25
N LYS A 392 -33.71 -3.80 42.29
CA LYS A 392 -35.09 -3.32 42.35
C LYS A 392 -36.09 -4.47 42.46
N GLY A 393 -35.89 -5.56 41.72
CA GLY A 393 -36.72 -6.76 41.77
C GLY A 393 -36.73 -7.44 43.17
N ARG A 394 -35.60 -7.48 43.85
CA ARG A 394 -35.43 -8.06 45.18
C ARG A 394 -36.08 -7.22 46.29
N LEU A 395 -36.26 -5.91 46.08
CA LEU A 395 -36.95 -5.04 47.01
C LEU A 395 -38.48 -5.18 46.95
N GLY A 396 -39.02 -5.94 46.00
CA GLY A 396 -40.43 -6.28 45.88
C GLY A 396 -41.34 -5.09 45.54
N SER A 397 -42.50 -5.03 46.25
CA SER A 397 -43.52 -3.99 46.04
C SER A 397 -43.32 -2.72 46.87
N GLU A 398 -42.29 -2.66 47.69
CA GLU A 398 -42.00 -1.49 48.55
C GLU A 398 -41.70 -0.25 47.72
N PRO A 399 -42.03 0.95 48.25
CA PRO A 399 -41.51 2.20 47.66
C PRO A 399 -39.98 2.19 47.73
N ALA A 400 -39.31 2.13 46.54
CA ALA A 400 -37.87 1.97 46.52
C ALA A 400 -37.22 2.77 45.36
N VAL A 401 -36.03 3.26 45.63
CA VAL A 401 -35.12 3.89 44.64
C VAL A 401 -33.78 3.19 44.70
N VAL A 402 -33.27 2.80 43.56
CA VAL A 402 -31.94 2.23 43.39
C VAL A 402 -31.14 3.12 42.43
N ALA A 403 -30.04 3.66 42.90
CA ALA A 403 -29.15 4.49 42.11
C ALA A 403 -27.70 3.98 42.28
N LEU A 404 -27.10 3.56 41.17
CA LEU A 404 -25.70 3.14 41.14
C LEU A 404 -24.93 3.98 40.15
N LEU A 405 -23.77 4.50 40.62
CA LEU A 405 -22.85 5.31 39.82
C LEU A 405 -21.49 4.56 39.74
N GLY A 406 -21.03 4.28 38.53
CA GLY A 406 -19.75 3.61 38.29
C GLY A 406 -18.60 4.57 38.01
N ASP A 407 -17.38 4.05 38.03
CA ASP A 407 -16.19 4.69 37.46
C ASP A 407 -15.56 3.72 36.48
N VAL A 408 -15.54 4.11 35.20
CA VAL A 408 -15.00 3.30 34.10
C VAL A 408 -14.14 4.20 33.23
N ASP A 409 -12.84 4.09 33.33
CA ASP A 409 -11.87 4.88 32.53
C ASP A 409 -12.13 6.41 32.56
N GLY A 410 -12.45 6.93 33.75
CA GLY A 410 -12.74 8.37 33.94
C GLY A 410 -14.14 8.80 33.50
N LYS A 411 -14.97 7.87 33.01
CA LYS A 411 -16.40 8.12 32.75
C LYS A 411 -17.23 7.61 33.95
N VAL A 412 -18.31 8.31 34.25
CA VAL A 412 -19.20 7.96 35.33
C VAL A 412 -20.54 7.46 34.77
N PRO A 413 -20.63 6.17 34.30
CA PRO A 413 -21.91 5.58 33.94
C PRO A 413 -22.80 5.51 35.17
N PHE A 414 -24.09 5.82 35.02
CA PHE A 414 -25.06 5.70 36.10
C PHE A 414 -26.39 5.13 35.62
N VAL A 415 -27.06 4.46 36.52
CA VAL A 415 -28.44 3.98 36.36
C VAL A 415 -29.21 4.26 37.64
N VAL A 416 -30.42 4.84 37.48
CA VAL A 416 -31.37 5.11 38.56
C VAL A 416 -32.66 4.40 38.21
N ALA A 417 -33.21 3.64 39.16
CA ALA A 417 -34.52 3.01 39.03
C ALA A 417 -35.43 3.41 40.20
N SER A 418 -36.69 3.63 39.89
CA SER A 418 -37.75 3.91 40.88
C SER A 418 -38.87 2.88 40.78
N SER A 419 -39.32 2.33 41.90
CA SER A 419 -40.47 1.41 41.93
C SER A 419 -41.80 2.17 41.65
N LYS A 420 -42.83 1.42 41.20
CA LYS A 420 -44.16 2.03 40.97
C LYS A 420 -44.70 2.73 42.21
N ALA A 421 -44.48 2.15 43.38
CA ALA A 421 -44.90 2.71 44.65
C ALA A 421 -44.17 4.03 44.98
N ALA A 422 -42.85 4.10 44.72
CA ALA A 422 -42.09 5.36 44.89
C ALA A 422 -42.49 6.42 43.88
N GLN A 423 -42.82 6.06 42.65
CA GLN A 423 -43.32 6.99 41.63
C GLN A 423 -44.68 7.59 42.08
N GLY A 424 -45.52 6.83 42.73
CA GLY A 424 -46.78 7.29 43.34
C GLY A 424 -46.58 8.34 44.42
N LEU A 425 -45.43 8.37 45.07
CA LEU A 425 -45.00 9.38 46.05
C LEU A 425 -44.25 10.57 45.39
N GLY A 426 -44.24 10.66 44.06
CA GLY A 426 -43.56 11.71 43.32
C GLY A 426 -42.09 11.47 43.02
N VAL A 427 -41.51 10.33 43.44
CA VAL A 427 -40.06 10.03 43.26
C VAL A 427 -39.83 9.34 41.93
N LYS A 428 -39.50 10.07 40.90
CA LYS A 428 -39.27 9.57 39.53
C LYS A 428 -37.78 9.60 39.16
N ALA A 429 -37.33 8.52 38.50
CA ALA A 429 -35.93 8.31 38.17
C ALA A 429 -35.31 9.46 37.33
N GLY A 430 -36.03 9.99 36.32
CA GLY A 430 -35.58 11.11 35.52
C GLY A 430 -35.38 12.42 36.28
N GLU A 431 -36.27 12.71 37.28
CA GLU A 431 -36.16 13.89 38.14
C GLU A 431 -34.96 13.78 39.10
N LEU A 432 -34.65 12.56 39.59
CA LEU A 432 -33.45 12.32 40.40
C LEU A 432 -32.16 12.58 39.59
N VAL A 433 -32.12 12.16 38.33
CA VAL A 433 -30.93 12.43 37.47
C VAL A 433 -30.68 13.94 37.33
N ALA A 434 -31.71 14.77 37.24
CA ALA A 434 -31.53 16.19 37.17
C ALA A 434 -30.87 16.81 38.44
N SER A 435 -31.12 16.22 39.61
CA SER A 435 -30.57 16.72 40.88
C SER A 435 -29.09 16.43 41.08
N PHE A 436 -28.55 15.34 40.51
CA PHE A 436 -27.16 14.94 40.69
C PHE A 436 -26.29 15.05 39.45
N GLY A 437 -26.87 15.05 38.24
CA GLY A 437 -26.13 15.08 36.99
C GLY A 437 -25.01 16.15 36.93
N PRO A 438 -25.28 17.40 37.34
CA PRO A 438 -24.23 18.43 37.38
C PRO A 438 -23.06 18.15 38.30
N LYS A 439 -23.25 17.33 39.36
CA LYS A 439 -22.20 16.98 40.33
C LYS A 439 -21.09 16.07 39.73
N ILE A 440 -21.45 15.31 38.72
CA ILE A 440 -20.54 14.39 38.01
C ILE A 440 -20.20 14.91 36.60
N GLY A 441 -20.51 16.17 36.29
CA GLY A 441 -20.33 16.70 34.93
C GLY A 441 -21.11 15.90 33.87
N GLY A 442 -22.28 15.35 34.25
CA GLY A 442 -23.03 14.35 33.50
C GLY A 442 -24.38 14.80 33.01
N ARG A 443 -24.87 14.07 32.01
CA ARG A 443 -26.25 14.19 31.50
C ARG A 443 -26.86 12.81 31.33
N GLY A 444 -28.14 12.71 31.53
CA GLY A 444 -28.87 11.48 31.33
C GLY A 444 -30.39 11.74 31.30
N GLY A 445 -31.13 10.70 31.04
CA GLY A 445 -32.56 10.74 30.99
C GLY A 445 -33.18 9.35 30.90
N GLY A 446 -34.47 9.31 30.88
CA GLY A 446 -35.22 8.04 30.80
C GLY A 446 -36.68 8.21 31.15
N LYS A 447 -37.31 7.08 31.38
CA LYS A 447 -38.72 6.98 31.84
C LYS A 447 -38.82 7.23 33.35
N PRO A 448 -40.03 7.49 33.92
CA PRO A 448 -40.19 7.65 35.36
C PRO A 448 -39.70 6.45 36.20
N ASP A 449 -39.72 5.25 35.66
CA ASP A 449 -39.30 4.02 36.31
C ASP A 449 -37.82 3.72 36.21
N MET A 450 -37.12 4.29 35.19
CA MET A 450 -35.66 4.07 34.99
C MET A 450 -35.08 5.19 34.14
N ALA A 451 -33.95 5.74 34.59
CA ALA A 451 -33.14 6.69 33.88
C ALA A 451 -31.65 6.29 33.93
N GLN A 452 -30.91 6.61 32.89
CA GLN A 452 -29.48 6.30 32.77
C GLN A 452 -28.73 7.40 32.06
N GLY A 453 -27.41 7.44 32.23
CA GLY A 453 -26.55 8.41 31.58
C GLY A 453 -25.11 8.20 31.94
N SER A 454 -24.29 9.21 31.64
CA SER A 454 -22.87 9.21 31.96
C SER A 454 -22.40 10.61 32.32
N GLY A 455 -21.44 10.69 33.23
CA GLY A 455 -20.68 11.89 33.58
C GLY A 455 -19.20 11.75 33.23
N SER A 456 -18.42 12.81 33.50
CA SER A 456 -16.98 12.88 33.25
C SER A 456 -16.15 13.22 34.49
N ASP A 457 -16.79 13.33 35.66
CA ASP A 457 -16.12 13.66 36.93
C ASP A 457 -16.42 12.59 37.97
N SER A 458 -15.50 11.63 38.13
CA SER A 458 -15.62 10.55 39.12
C SER A 458 -15.43 11.05 40.57
N ALA A 459 -14.71 12.17 40.77
CA ALA A 459 -14.56 12.77 42.10
C ALA A 459 -15.92 13.30 42.63
N GLY A 460 -16.86 13.61 41.76
CA GLY A 460 -18.21 14.04 42.11
C GLY A 460 -19.17 12.93 42.54
N ILE A 461 -18.80 11.64 42.42
CA ILE A 461 -19.68 10.51 42.78
C ILE A 461 -20.24 10.60 44.22
N PRO A 462 -19.44 10.82 45.27
CA PRO A 462 -19.98 10.91 46.62
C PRO A 462 -21.03 12.02 46.75
N ALA A 463 -20.76 13.21 46.24
CA ALA A 463 -21.67 14.35 46.29
C ALA A 463 -22.94 14.10 45.45
N ALA A 464 -22.86 13.32 44.40
CA ALA A 464 -24.01 12.91 43.57
C ALA A 464 -24.90 11.93 44.33
N LEU A 465 -24.30 10.95 45.02
CA LEU A 465 -25.04 9.96 45.84
C LEU A 465 -25.76 10.64 47.02
N ASP A 466 -25.14 11.65 47.67
CA ASP A 466 -25.79 12.41 48.72
C ASP A 466 -26.95 13.25 48.17
N ALA A 467 -26.74 13.93 47.04
CA ALA A 467 -27.83 14.70 46.37
C ALA A 467 -29.05 13.82 46.00
N ILE A 468 -28.84 12.56 45.65
CA ILE A 468 -29.92 11.60 45.43
C ILE A 468 -30.69 11.33 46.74
N ARG A 469 -29.98 11.08 47.86
CA ARG A 469 -30.58 10.84 49.17
C ARG A 469 -31.36 12.03 49.66
N ASP A 470 -30.80 13.21 49.56
CA ASP A 470 -31.42 14.46 49.95
C ASP A 470 -32.70 14.72 49.14
N ARG A 471 -32.62 14.56 47.80
CA ARG A 471 -33.78 14.76 46.93
C ARG A 471 -34.93 13.77 47.21
N VAL A 472 -34.59 12.52 47.49
CA VAL A 472 -35.63 11.56 47.92
C VAL A 472 -36.21 11.96 49.26
N GLY A 473 -35.44 12.50 50.21
CA GLY A 473 -35.92 12.98 51.51
C GLY A 473 -36.91 14.16 51.36
N GLU A 474 -36.59 15.08 50.47
CA GLU A 474 -37.51 16.22 50.15
C GLU A 474 -38.85 15.73 49.58
N LEU A 475 -38.82 14.76 48.66
CA LEU A 475 -40.02 14.24 47.99
C LEU A 475 -40.85 13.30 48.88
N ALA A 476 -40.18 12.48 49.74
CA ALA A 476 -40.83 11.48 50.59
C ALA A 476 -41.16 11.96 52.00
N GLY A 477 -40.65 13.09 52.44
CA GLY A 477 -40.86 13.69 53.75
C GLY A 477 -41.90 14.82 53.80
N GLY A 478 -42.45 15.24 52.68
CA GLY A 478 -43.41 16.36 52.54
C GLY A 478 -44.89 15.93 52.62
N SER A 479 -45.23 14.84 53.35
CA SER A 479 -46.60 14.41 53.56
C SER A 479 -46.93 14.43 55.04
#